data_448438bc4bebfdb15b342fca71fc1c27
#
_entry.id   448438bc4bebfdb15b342fca71fc1c27
#
_cell.length_a   1.000
_cell.length_b   1.000
_cell.length_c   1.000
_cell.angle_alpha   90.00
_cell.angle_beta   90.00
_cell.angle_gamma   90.00
#
_symmetry.space_group_name_H-M   'P 1'
#
loop_
_entity.id
_entity.type
_entity.pdbx_description
1 polymer ?
#
loop_
_entity_poly.entity_id
_entity_poly.type
_entity_poly.pdbx_seq_one_letter_code
_entity_poly.pdbx_strand_id
1 'polypeptide(L)'
;LMAMFALGAKPSGSSDPYGLRRAALGVVRVLREVPGLTGIGVRDGLEAAAEALTTQGITVSQDAIVAAEEFVIGRYAQLMRDEGHSADLVAAVLPSATRPADADAKIRDLEVLTGDAGWRVVVEAVVRINRIVPTGTPVGFDAAVLVDDAEKDLAQIISGREPGLSVSGFAKSAQELVKPIARFFDETLVMAKDPSLRAARLGLLATVQSLAPAGLDWVAIDAATK
;
A
#
# COMPACT_ATOMS: atom_id res chain seq x y z
N LEU A 1 20.35 7.55 14.85
CA LEU A 1 18.90 7.55 15.04
C LEU A 1 18.49 6.44 16.01
N MET A 2 18.72 5.13 15.68
CA MET A 2 18.25 3.98 16.48
C MET A 2 18.68 4.01 17.95
N ALA A 3 19.96 4.35 18.24
CA ALA A 3 20.45 4.43 19.61
C ALA A 3 19.66 5.41 20.49
N MET A 4 19.27 6.56 19.94
CA MET A 4 18.49 7.55 20.68
C MET A 4 17.07 7.07 20.98
N PHE A 5 16.44 6.35 20.03
CA PHE A 5 15.13 5.73 20.24
C PHE A 5 15.21 4.59 21.27
N ALA A 6 16.28 3.80 21.29
CA ALA A 6 16.54 2.78 22.30
C ALA A 6 16.64 3.38 23.72
N LEU A 7 17.19 4.59 23.84
CA LEU A 7 17.29 5.35 25.11
C LEU A 7 16.02 6.17 25.42
N GLY A 8 14.95 6.04 24.62
CA GLY A 8 13.71 6.80 24.82
C GLY A 8 13.76 8.28 24.46
N ALA A 9 14.87 8.75 23.86
CA ALA A 9 15.05 10.15 23.46
C ALA A 9 14.37 10.40 22.12
N LYS A 10 13.07 10.73 22.17
CA LYS A 10 12.26 11.09 20.98
C LYS A 10 12.16 12.62 20.85
N PRO A 11 12.20 13.18 19.63
CA PRO A 11 11.93 14.60 19.43
C PRO A 11 10.50 14.95 19.85
N SER A 12 10.32 16.03 20.57
CA SER A 12 9.01 16.53 21.01
C SER A 12 8.81 17.99 20.64
N GLY A 13 7.62 18.34 20.14
CA GLY A 13 7.29 19.70 19.73
C GLY A 13 8.31 20.28 18.73
N SER A 14 8.82 21.47 18.97
CA SER A 14 9.86 22.14 18.14
C SER A 14 11.28 21.71 18.49
N SER A 15 11.50 21.05 19.64
CA SER A 15 12.83 20.67 20.12
C SER A 15 13.37 19.44 19.39
N ASP A 16 14.62 19.54 18.92
CA ASP A 16 15.37 18.45 18.29
C ASP A 16 16.87 18.55 18.68
N PRO A 17 17.18 18.40 19.98
CA PRO A 17 18.52 18.64 20.49
C PRO A 17 19.57 17.71 19.93
N TYR A 18 19.17 16.55 19.43
CA TYR A 18 20.05 15.53 18.86
C TYR A 18 20.03 15.50 17.32
N GLY A 19 19.31 16.41 16.66
CA GLY A 19 19.22 16.45 15.19
C GLY A 19 18.54 15.22 14.58
N LEU A 20 17.65 14.55 15.31
CA LEU A 20 17.03 13.30 14.86
C LEU A 20 16.14 13.48 13.63
N ARG A 21 15.49 14.66 13.47
CA ARG A 21 14.71 14.97 12.26
C ARG A 21 15.61 15.02 11.03
N ARG A 22 16.80 15.63 11.15
CA ARG A 22 17.79 15.69 10.06
C ARG A 22 18.36 14.32 9.76
N ALA A 23 18.65 13.51 10.80
CA ALA A 23 19.13 12.16 10.63
C ALA A 23 18.09 11.27 9.91
N ALA A 24 16.82 11.33 10.30
CA ALA A 24 15.74 10.59 9.66
C ALA A 24 15.53 11.05 8.20
N LEU A 25 15.58 12.36 7.94
CA LEU A 25 15.52 12.89 6.57
C LEU A 25 16.70 12.41 5.72
N GLY A 26 17.90 12.32 6.31
CA GLY A 26 19.08 11.75 5.66
C GLY A 26 18.88 10.29 5.27
N VAL A 27 18.29 9.47 6.17
CA VAL A 27 17.92 8.09 5.86
C VAL A 27 16.95 8.01 4.68
N VAL A 28 15.87 8.81 4.70
CA VAL A 28 14.89 8.87 3.61
C VAL A 28 15.58 9.17 2.28
N ARG A 29 16.41 10.22 2.21
CA ARG A 29 17.11 10.63 0.98
C ARG A 29 18.05 9.55 0.47
N VAL A 30 18.81 8.90 1.35
CA VAL A 30 19.73 7.82 0.97
C VAL A 30 18.96 6.64 0.36
N LEU A 31 17.85 6.23 0.98
CA LEU A 31 17.05 5.10 0.49
C LEU A 31 16.26 5.44 -0.80
N ARG A 32 16.01 6.71 -1.07
CA ARG A 32 15.38 7.18 -2.31
C ARG A 32 16.35 7.28 -3.48
N GLU A 33 17.53 7.83 -3.22
CA GLU A 33 18.36 8.43 -4.27
C GLU A 33 19.64 7.64 -4.56
N VAL A 34 20.12 6.82 -3.60
CA VAL A 34 21.37 6.08 -3.80
C VAL A 34 21.11 4.79 -4.55
N PRO A 35 21.65 4.63 -5.78
CA PRO A 35 21.53 3.39 -6.54
C PRO A 35 22.05 2.19 -5.73
N GLY A 36 21.31 1.09 -5.77
CA GLY A 36 21.63 -0.12 -5.00
C GLY A 36 21.07 -0.15 -3.57
N LEU A 37 20.58 0.99 -3.03
CA LEU A 37 19.92 1.03 -1.72
C LEU A 37 18.40 1.18 -1.83
N THR A 38 17.86 1.45 -3.00
CA THR A 38 16.43 1.68 -3.26
C THR A 38 15.54 0.45 -2.95
N GLY A 39 16.11 -0.75 -2.90
CA GLY A 39 15.41 -1.98 -2.48
C GLY A 39 15.39 -2.21 -0.97
N ILE A 40 16.15 -1.43 -0.19
CA ILE A 40 16.24 -1.58 1.27
C ILE A 40 15.08 -0.85 1.92
N GLY A 41 14.41 -1.53 2.87
CA GLY A 41 13.37 -0.92 3.69
C GLY A 41 13.95 -0.16 4.89
N VAL A 42 13.18 0.81 5.37
CA VAL A 42 13.49 1.54 6.60
C VAL A 42 13.63 0.56 7.77
N ARG A 43 12.71 -0.41 7.86
CA ARG A 43 12.71 -1.44 8.90
C ARG A 43 14.00 -2.26 8.87
N ASP A 44 14.41 -2.72 7.70
CA ASP A 44 15.62 -3.55 7.52
C ASP A 44 16.86 -2.82 8.06
N GLY A 45 16.99 -1.53 7.74
CA GLY A 45 18.08 -0.68 8.23
C GLY A 45 18.03 -0.44 9.76
N LEU A 46 16.84 -0.28 10.33
CA LEU A 46 16.67 -0.08 11.77
C LEU A 46 16.95 -1.37 12.55
N GLU A 47 16.55 -2.52 12.05
CA GLU A 47 16.82 -3.82 12.66
C GLU A 47 18.32 -4.15 12.62
N ALA A 48 19.00 -3.93 11.50
CA ALA A 48 20.45 -4.05 11.42
C ALA A 48 21.19 -3.12 12.40
N ALA A 49 20.71 -1.88 12.55
CA ALA A 49 21.26 -0.95 13.54
C ALA A 49 20.98 -1.40 14.98
N ALA A 50 19.82 -1.98 15.26
CA ALA A 50 19.47 -2.52 16.58
C ALA A 50 20.35 -3.71 16.95
N GLU A 51 20.62 -4.61 16.00
CA GLU A 51 21.54 -5.74 16.19
C GLU A 51 22.96 -5.24 16.52
N ALA A 52 23.47 -4.28 15.73
CA ALA A 52 24.78 -3.67 15.99
C ALA A 52 24.88 -3.01 17.36
N LEU A 53 23.82 -2.36 17.86
CA LEU A 53 23.76 -1.77 19.19
C LEU A 53 23.73 -2.85 20.28
N THR A 54 23.04 -3.94 20.06
CA THR A 54 22.97 -5.08 21.00
C THR A 54 24.34 -5.72 21.20
N THR A 55 25.15 -5.84 20.15
CA THR A 55 26.53 -6.32 20.28
C THR A 55 27.43 -5.39 21.11
N GLN A 56 27.04 -4.12 21.27
CA GLN A 56 27.71 -3.13 22.10
C GLN A 56 27.10 -3.04 23.53
N GLY A 57 26.20 -3.96 23.89
CA GLY A 57 25.55 -4.00 25.20
C GLY A 57 24.35 -3.05 25.37
N ILE A 58 23.86 -2.45 24.28
CA ILE A 58 22.67 -1.57 24.32
C ILE A 58 21.45 -2.39 23.93
N THR A 59 20.52 -2.56 24.86
CA THR A 59 19.24 -3.24 24.61
C THR A 59 18.32 -2.37 23.76
N VAL A 60 17.81 -2.92 22.67
CA VAL A 60 16.84 -2.26 21.78
C VAL A 60 15.53 -3.04 21.82
N SER A 61 14.46 -2.38 22.25
CA SER A 61 13.12 -2.98 22.25
C SER A 61 12.47 -2.92 20.87
N GLN A 62 11.53 -3.83 20.61
CA GLN A 62 10.73 -3.81 19.39
C GLN A 62 9.91 -2.51 19.27
N ASP A 63 9.40 -1.99 20.38
CA ASP A 63 8.67 -0.71 20.41
C ASP A 63 9.55 0.48 20.00
N ALA A 64 10.85 0.44 20.34
CA ALA A 64 11.80 1.47 19.88
C ALA A 64 12.03 1.40 18.37
N ILE A 65 12.09 0.20 17.78
CA ILE A 65 12.21 0.01 16.32
C ILE A 65 10.95 0.53 15.61
N VAL A 66 9.76 0.14 16.08
CA VAL A 66 8.48 0.62 15.53
C VAL A 66 8.40 2.15 15.59
N ALA A 67 8.70 2.74 16.75
CA ALA A 67 8.65 4.18 16.91
C ALA A 67 9.68 4.93 16.03
N ALA A 68 10.86 4.34 15.81
CA ALA A 68 11.87 4.91 14.90
C ALA A 68 11.42 4.83 13.44
N GLU A 69 10.80 3.72 13.03
CA GLU A 69 10.24 3.54 11.69
C GLU A 69 9.12 4.55 11.41
N GLU A 70 8.13 4.65 12.30
CA GLU A 70 7.05 5.63 12.20
C GLU A 70 7.59 7.08 12.10
N PHE A 71 8.63 7.37 12.87
CA PHE A 71 9.29 8.68 12.82
C PHE A 71 9.94 8.94 11.46
N VAL A 72 10.64 7.98 10.86
CA VAL A 72 11.24 8.09 9.52
C VAL A 72 10.17 8.24 8.45
N ILE A 73 9.11 7.42 8.51
CA ILE A 73 7.95 7.50 7.60
C ILE A 73 7.28 8.88 7.68
N GLY A 74 7.14 9.43 8.89
CA GLY A 74 6.63 10.80 9.08
C GLY A 74 7.51 11.86 8.44
N ARG A 75 8.84 11.65 8.36
CA ARG A 75 9.76 12.57 7.65
C ARG A 75 9.66 12.41 6.14
N TYR A 76 9.45 11.19 5.64
CA TYR A 76 9.13 10.97 4.24
C TYR A 76 7.85 11.75 3.84
N ALA A 77 6.78 11.59 4.59
CA ALA A 77 5.53 12.30 4.33
C ALA A 77 5.68 13.83 4.33
N GLN A 78 6.49 14.37 5.24
CA GLN A 78 6.76 15.81 5.27
C GLN A 78 7.57 16.25 4.04
N LEU A 79 8.61 15.49 3.68
CA LEU A 79 9.44 15.76 2.51
C LEU A 79 8.60 15.81 1.23
N MET A 80 7.69 14.84 1.04
CA MET A 80 6.82 14.81 -0.14
C MET A 80 5.92 16.06 -0.22
N ARG A 81 5.37 16.50 0.91
CA ARG A 81 4.60 17.75 0.94
C ARG A 81 5.46 18.99 0.65
N ASP A 82 6.69 19.03 1.16
CA ASP A 82 7.63 20.12 0.92
C ASP A 82 8.10 20.16 -0.56
N GLU A 83 8.12 18.99 -1.23
CA GLU A 83 8.37 18.83 -2.68
C GLU A 83 7.15 19.20 -3.54
N GLY A 84 5.99 19.47 -2.94
CA GLY A 84 4.80 19.97 -3.61
C GLY A 84 3.73 18.92 -3.95
N HIS A 85 3.90 17.67 -3.52
CA HIS A 85 2.87 16.64 -3.68
C HIS A 85 1.64 16.93 -2.82
N SER A 86 0.44 16.64 -3.35
CA SER A 86 -0.81 16.86 -2.61
C SER A 86 -0.90 15.97 -1.37
N ALA A 87 -1.62 16.43 -0.35
CA ALA A 87 -1.80 15.69 0.90
C ALA A 87 -2.44 14.32 0.68
N ASP A 88 -3.41 14.23 -0.25
CA ASP A 88 -4.12 12.99 -0.57
C ASP A 88 -3.20 11.98 -1.27
N LEU A 89 -2.37 12.43 -2.22
CA LEU A 89 -1.39 11.56 -2.88
C LEU A 89 -0.30 11.08 -1.92
N VAL A 90 0.17 11.95 -1.01
CA VAL A 90 1.10 11.53 0.04
C VAL A 90 0.46 10.48 0.94
N ALA A 91 -0.79 10.69 1.37
CA ALA A 91 -1.52 9.70 2.17
C ALA A 91 -1.70 8.38 1.41
N ALA A 92 -1.99 8.45 0.11
CA ALA A 92 -2.18 7.27 -0.75
C ALA A 92 -0.96 6.34 -0.80
N VAL A 93 0.27 6.90 -0.78
CA VAL A 93 1.51 6.11 -0.88
C VAL A 93 2.17 5.82 0.47
N LEU A 94 1.65 6.37 1.56
CA LEU A 94 2.25 6.25 2.88
C LEU A 94 2.43 4.78 3.35
N PRO A 95 1.52 3.84 3.05
CA PRO A 95 1.74 2.43 3.36
C PRO A 95 2.97 1.82 2.66
N SER A 96 3.44 2.40 1.55
CA SER A 96 4.67 2.02 0.85
C SER A 96 5.92 2.74 1.36
N ALA A 97 5.80 3.75 2.21
CA ALA A 97 6.92 4.59 2.66
C ALA A 97 7.95 3.85 3.55
N THR A 98 7.66 2.61 3.92
CA THR A 98 8.66 1.67 4.47
C THR A 98 9.78 1.40 3.47
N ARG A 99 9.54 1.59 2.17
CA ARG A 99 10.51 1.61 1.08
C ARG A 99 10.37 2.93 0.31
N PRO A 100 11.08 3.99 0.69
CA PRO A 100 10.87 5.33 0.16
C PRO A 100 10.95 5.44 -1.37
N ALA A 101 11.84 4.70 -2.02
CA ALA A 101 11.94 4.69 -3.48
C ALA A 101 10.71 4.05 -4.18
N ASP A 102 10.11 3.02 -3.57
CA ASP A 102 8.86 2.42 -4.06
C ASP A 102 7.68 3.39 -3.93
N ALA A 103 7.58 4.06 -2.79
CA ALA A 103 6.57 5.11 -2.58
C ALA A 103 6.72 6.27 -3.58
N ASP A 104 7.95 6.68 -3.89
CA ASP A 104 8.24 7.69 -4.91
C ASP A 104 7.83 7.26 -6.32
N ALA A 105 8.03 6.01 -6.68
CA ALA A 105 7.59 5.50 -7.97
C ALA A 105 6.06 5.53 -8.07
N LYS A 106 5.39 5.13 -6.99
CA LYS A 106 3.92 5.11 -6.91
C LYS A 106 3.31 6.50 -6.96
N ILE A 107 3.87 7.48 -6.22
CA ILE A 107 3.32 8.84 -6.21
C ILE A 107 3.43 9.49 -7.60
N ARG A 108 4.56 9.29 -8.30
CA ARG A 108 4.73 9.77 -9.68
C ARG A 108 3.73 9.13 -10.66
N ASP A 109 3.50 7.83 -10.54
CA ASP A 109 2.48 7.13 -11.34
C ASP A 109 1.07 7.70 -11.08
N LEU A 110 0.72 7.91 -9.79
CA LEU A 110 -0.57 8.46 -9.41
C LEU A 110 -0.77 9.89 -9.90
N GLU A 111 0.25 10.74 -9.87
CA GLU A 111 0.17 12.12 -10.39
C GLU A 111 -0.17 12.15 -11.88
N VAL A 112 0.42 11.25 -12.67
CA VAL A 112 0.11 11.15 -14.11
C VAL A 112 -1.34 10.71 -14.33
N LEU A 113 -1.87 9.88 -13.44
CA LEU A 113 -3.24 9.35 -13.53
C LEU A 113 -4.29 10.30 -12.94
N THR A 114 -3.88 11.29 -12.14
CA THR A 114 -4.80 12.28 -11.57
C THR A 114 -5.49 13.06 -12.71
N GLY A 115 -6.83 13.05 -12.71
CA GLY A 115 -7.64 13.65 -13.76
C GLY A 115 -8.00 12.74 -14.93
N ASP A 116 -7.46 11.51 -15.00
CA ASP A 116 -7.89 10.53 -15.99
C ASP A 116 -9.23 9.89 -15.58
N ALA A 117 -10.26 10.07 -16.43
CA ALA A 117 -11.61 9.57 -16.16
C ALA A 117 -11.66 8.03 -16.11
N GLY A 118 -10.85 7.34 -16.89
CA GLY A 118 -10.76 5.88 -16.88
C GLY A 118 -10.13 5.37 -15.59
N TRP A 119 -9.10 6.04 -15.09
CA TRP A 119 -8.48 5.74 -13.81
C TRP A 119 -9.46 5.91 -12.65
N ARG A 120 -10.22 6.99 -12.64
CA ARG A 120 -11.24 7.22 -11.61
C ARG A 120 -12.21 6.03 -11.48
N VAL A 121 -12.71 5.51 -12.60
CA VAL A 121 -13.63 4.36 -12.59
C VAL A 121 -12.96 3.08 -12.06
N VAL A 122 -11.68 2.87 -12.36
CA VAL A 122 -10.87 1.79 -11.78
C VAL A 122 -10.77 1.93 -10.26
N VAL A 123 -10.44 3.14 -9.77
CA VAL A 123 -10.34 3.43 -8.32
C VAL A 123 -11.66 3.14 -7.61
N GLU A 124 -12.78 3.63 -8.16
CA GLU A 124 -14.13 3.38 -7.61
C GLU A 124 -14.42 1.88 -7.50
N ALA A 125 -14.06 1.09 -8.53
CA ALA A 125 -14.24 -0.37 -8.52
C ALA A 125 -13.39 -1.05 -7.43
N VAL A 126 -12.11 -0.67 -7.29
CA VAL A 126 -11.21 -1.22 -6.25
C VAL A 126 -11.71 -0.84 -4.85
N VAL A 127 -12.10 0.40 -4.63
CA VAL A 127 -12.65 0.85 -3.34
C VAL A 127 -13.93 0.10 -2.99
N ARG A 128 -14.81 -0.16 -3.97
CA ARG A 128 -16.02 -0.97 -3.76
C ARG A 128 -15.68 -2.39 -3.31
N ILE A 129 -14.69 -3.05 -3.95
CA ILE A 129 -14.20 -4.38 -3.54
C ILE A 129 -13.63 -4.33 -2.12
N ASN A 130 -12.77 -3.37 -1.82
CA ASN A 130 -12.12 -3.24 -0.51
C ASN A 130 -13.10 -3.06 0.65
N ARG A 131 -14.28 -2.47 0.40
CA ARG A 131 -15.34 -2.31 1.41
C ARG A 131 -16.09 -3.61 1.72
N ILE A 132 -16.11 -4.55 0.79
CA ILE A 132 -16.90 -5.80 0.90
C ILE A 132 -16.04 -6.98 1.31
N VAL A 133 -14.79 -7.05 0.86
CA VAL A 133 -13.86 -8.13 1.18
C VAL A 133 -13.28 -7.92 2.58
N PRO A 134 -13.57 -8.82 3.55
CA PRO A 134 -12.99 -8.72 4.89
C PRO A 134 -11.47 -8.90 4.85
N THR A 135 -10.77 -8.20 5.73
CA THR A 135 -9.33 -8.39 5.91
C THR A 135 -9.02 -9.85 6.24
N GLY A 136 -8.03 -10.43 5.56
CA GLY A 136 -7.64 -11.82 5.76
C GLY A 136 -8.45 -12.82 4.94
N THR A 137 -9.36 -12.37 4.06
CA THR A 137 -10.01 -13.26 3.09
C THR A 137 -8.95 -13.93 2.21
N PRO A 138 -8.92 -15.27 2.11
CA PRO A 138 -7.95 -15.97 1.28
C PRO A 138 -8.11 -15.56 -0.21
N VAL A 139 -6.97 -15.38 -0.87
CA VAL A 139 -6.93 -15.22 -2.34
C VAL A 139 -7.15 -16.58 -2.97
N GLY A 140 -8.04 -16.61 -3.98
CA GLY A 140 -8.43 -17.85 -4.65
C GLY A 140 -9.87 -18.24 -4.32
N PHE A 141 -10.48 -19.00 -5.23
CA PHE A 141 -11.87 -19.43 -5.13
C PHE A 141 -12.07 -20.76 -5.86
N ASP A 142 -13.11 -21.50 -5.48
CA ASP A 142 -13.54 -22.68 -6.21
C ASP A 142 -14.53 -22.27 -7.32
N ALA A 143 -14.07 -22.34 -8.57
CA ALA A 143 -14.87 -21.98 -9.73
C ALA A 143 -16.09 -22.90 -9.93
N ALA A 144 -16.06 -24.15 -9.43
CA ALA A 144 -17.17 -25.09 -9.56
C ALA A 144 -18.38 -24.71 -8.69
N VAL A 145 -18.16 -23.88 -7.66
CA VAL A 145 -19.21 -23.40 -6.75
C VAL A 145 -19.95 -22.19 -7.32
N LEU A 146 -19.37 -21.48 -8.30
CA LEU A 146 -19.96 -20.29 -8.91
C LEU A 146 -21.17 -20.66 -9.76
N VAL A 147 -22.30 -19.96 -9.58
CA VAL A 147 -23.59 -20.28 -10.24
C VAL A 147 -24.01 -19.23 -11.26
N ASP A 148 -23.84 -17.94 -10.97
CA ASP A 148 -24.27 -16.83 -11.81
C ASP A 148 -23.30 -16.60 -12.99
N ASP A 149 -23.81 -16.17 -14.14
CA ASP A 149 -22.97 -15.92 -15.32
C ASP A 149 -21.99 -14.76 -15.08
N ALA A 150 -22.42 -13.74 -14.37
CA ALA A 150 -21.57 -12.58 -14.06
C ALA A 150 -20.31 -12.95 -13.23
N GLU A 151 -20.46 -13.90 -12.28
CA GLU A 151 -19.32 -14.34 -11.47
C GLU A 151 -18.39 -15.28 -12.24
N LYS A 152 -18.94 -16.12 -13.13
CA LYS A 152 -18.16 -16.99 -14.03
C LYS A 152 -17.38 -16.17 -15.06
N ASP A 153 -18.02 -15.15 -15.65
CA ASP A 153 -17.36 -14.24 -16.58
C ASP A 153 -16.21 -13.49 -15.91
N LEU A 154 -16.42 -12.93 -14.69
CA LEU A 154 -15.36 -12.27 -13.93
C LEU A 154 -14.20 -13.23 -13.62
N ALA A 155 -14.53 -14.46 -13.17
CA ALA A 155 -13.54 -15.50 -12.89
C ALA A 155 -12.70 -15.85 -14.14
N GLN A 156 -13.32 -15.96 -15.29
CA GLN A 156 -12.63 -16.22 -16.55
C GLN A 156 -11.71 -15.07 -16.96
N ILE A 157 -12.16 -13.83 -16.82
CA ILE A 157 -11.39 -12.63 -17.21
C ILE A 157 -10.14 -12.46 -16.35
N ILE A 158 -10.20 -12.79 -15.05
CA ILE A 158 -9.05 -12.68 -14.15
C ILE A 158 -8.13 -13.90 -14.21
N SER A 159 -8.55 -14.98 -14.83
CA SER A 159 -7.72 -16.19 -14.98
C SER A 159 -6.42 -15.89 -15.73
N GLY A 160 -5.29 -16.28 -15.13
CA GLY A 160 -3.96 -16.05 -15.70
C GLY A 160 -3.44 -14.61 -15.58
N ARG A 161 -4.15 -13.71 -14.90
CA ARG A 161 -3.61 -12.39 -14.58
C ARG A 161 -2.71 -12.48 -13.34
N GLU A 162 -1.55 -11.82 -13.43
CA GLU A 162 -0.55 -11.82 -12.35
C GLU A 162 -0.59 -10.51 -11.57
N PRO A 163 -0.41 -10.56 -10.25
CA PRO A 163 -0.20 -9.36 -9.42
C PRO A 163 1.18 -8.75 -9.67
N GLY A 164 1.43 -7.59 -9.07
CA GLY A 164 2.77 -6.99 -9.06
C GLY A 164 3.05 -5.99 -10.18
N LEU A 165 2.03 -5.56 -10.91
CA LEU A 165 2.17 -4.45 -11.85
C LEU A 165 2.47 -3.13 -11.11
N SER A 166 3.17 -2.20 -11.79
CA SER A 166 3.23 -0.81 -11.35
C SER A 166 1.83 -0.18 -11.35
N VAL A 167 1.66 0.97 -10.70
CA VAL A 167 0.36 1.66 -10.67
C VAL A 167 -0.13 1.97 -12.09
N SER A 168 0.74 2.49 -12.97
CA SER A 168 0.40 2.76 -14.36
C SER A 168 0.14 1.49 -15.18
N GLY A 169 0.84 0.39 -14.91
CA GLY A 169 0.57 -0.91 -15.53
C GLY A 169 -0.79 -1.46 -15.13
N PHE A 170 -1.09 -1.41 -13.83
CA PHE A 170 -2.39 -1.80 -13.31
C PHE A 170 -3.52 -0.94 -13.87
N ALA A 171 -3.36 0.38 -13.90
CA ALA A 171 -4.36 1.30 -14.44
C ALA A 171 -4.80 0.92 -15.87
N LYS A 172 -3.86 0.51 -16.72
CA LYS A 172 -4.15 0.05 -18.09
C LYS A 172 -4.88 -1.29 -18.10
N SER A 173 -4.38 -2.27 -17.34
CA SER A 173 -4.96 -3.63 -17.35
C SER A 173 -6.32 -3.70 -16.65
N ALA A 174 -6.55 -2.88 -15.64
CA ALA A 174 -7.78 -2.86 -14.86
C ALA A 174 -8.98 -2.24 -15.58
N GLN A 175 -8.77 -1.46 -16.63
CA GLN A 175 -9.85 -0.89 -17.45
C GLN A 175 -10.82 -1.98 -17.97
N GLU A 176 -10.27 -3.12 -18.37
CA GLU A 176 -11.06 -4.28 -18.84
C GLU A 176 -11.87 -4.93 -17.72
N LEU A 177 -11.48 -4.76 -16.46
CA LEU A 177 -12.15 -5.33 -15.29
C LEU A 177 -13.33 -4.50 -14.79
N VAL A 178 -13.38 -3.21 -15.13
CA VAL A 178 -14.39 -2.28 -14.60
C VAL A 178 -15.82 -2.76 -14.90
N LYS A 179 -16.13 -3.06 -16.16
CA LYS A 179 -17.47 -3.52 -16.57
C LYS A 179 -17.82 -4.88 -15.96
N PRO A 180 -16.94 -5.91 -16.00
CA PRO A 180 -17.19 -7.20 -15.34
C PRO A 180 -17.41 -7.10 -13.84
N ILE A 181 -16.64 -6.24 -13.15
CA ILE A 181 -16.82 -5.98 -11.71
C ILE A 181 -18.18 -5.31 -11.45
N ALA A 182 -18.54 -4.31 -12.23
CA ALA A 182 -19.85 -3.65 -12.10
C ALA A 182 -20.99 -4.66 -12.29
N ARG A 183 -20.95 -5.44 -13.37
CA ARG A 183 -21.94 -6.50 -13.65
C ARG A 183 -22.04 -7.53 -12.52
N PHE A 184 -20.89 -7.97 -11.99
CA PHE A 184 -20.84 -8.88 -10.85
C PHE A 184 -21.62 -8.32 -9.65
N PHE A 185 -21.40 -7.06 -9.30
CA PHE A 185 -22.10 -6.44 -8.18
C PHE A 185 -23.59 -6.17 -8.42
N ASP A 186 -23.98 -6.01 -9.67
CA ASP A 186 -25.37 -5.71 -10.03
C ASP A 186 -26.21 -7.00 -10.11
N GLU A 187 -25.62 -8.11 -10.56
CA GLU A 187 -26.31 -9.38 -10.79
C GLU A 187 -26.10 -10.40 -9.66
N THR A 188 -25.08 -10.20 -8.78
CA THR A 188 -24.66 -11.21 -7.80
C THR A 188 -24.81 -10.73 -6.35
N LEU A 189 -25.49 -11.49 -5.51
CA LEU A 189 -25.54 -11.28 -4.07
C LEU A 189 -24.27 -11.83 -3.40
N VAL A 190 -23.23 -11.01 -3.20
CA VAL A 190 -21.94 -11.43 -2.61
C VAL A 190 -22.13 -12.19 -1.28
N MET A 191 -22.97 -11.66 -0.39
CA MET A 191 -23.25 -12.25 0.93
C MET A 191 -24.36 -13.31 0.84
N ALA A 192 -24.15 -14.32 -0.02
CA ALA A 192 -25.07 -15.43 -0.17
C ALA A 192 -25.34 -16.16 1.16
N LYS A 193 -26.55 -16.76 1.29
CA LYS A 193 -26.90 -17.57 2.49
C LYS A 193 -26.06 -18.84 2.57
N ASP A 194 -25.79 -19.47 1.42
CA ASP A 194 -24.90 -20.63 1.32
C ASP A 194 -23.46 -20.21 1.69
N PRO A 195 -22.84 -20.83 2.71
CA PRO A 195 -21.50 -20.49 3.14
C PRO A 195 -20.42 -20.76 2.09
N SER A 196 -20.57 -21.83 1.31
CA SER A 196 -19.60 -22.23 0.27
C SER A 196 -19.62 -21.23 -0.89
N LEU A 197 -20.83 -20.87 -1.35
CA LEU A 197 -21.01 -19.88 -2.40
C LEU A 197 -20.52 -18.49 -1.94
N ARG A 198 -20.82 -18.10 -0.71
CA ARG A 198 -20.33 -16.83 -0.14
C ARG A 198 -18.80 -16.81 -0.06
N ALA A 199 -18.17 -17.91 0.38
CA ALA A 199 -16.71 -18.01 0.43
C ALA A 199 -16.08 -17.91 -0.97
N ALA A 200 -16.65 -18.60 -1.97
CA ALA A 200 -16.19 -18.54 -3.35
C ALA A 200 -16.30 -17.11 -3.93
N ARG A 201 -17.41 -16.40 -3.69
CA ARG A 201 -17.61 -15.01 -4.14
C ARG A 201 -16.65 -14.02 -3.49
N LEU A 202 -16.42 -14.15 -2.17
CA LEU A 202 -15.44 -13.33 -1.47
C LEU A 202 -14.02 -13.63 -1.92
N GLY A 203 -13.68 -14.91 -2.12
CA GLY A 203 -12.38 -15.33 -2.65
C GLY A 203 -12.13 -14.85 -4.09
N LEU A 204 -13.17 -14.83 -4.95
CA LEU A 204 -13.11 -14.24 -6.28
C LEU A 204 -12.78 -12.73 -6.20
N LEU A 205 -13.49 -11.97 -5.36
CA LEU A 205 -13.20 -10.55 -5.16
C LEU A 205 -11.83 -10.32 -4.53
N ALA A 206 -11.39 -11.16 -3.57
CA ALA A 206 -10.04 -11.10 -3.01
C ALA A 206 -8.96 -11.35 -4.06
N THR A 207 -9.24 -12.22 -5.04
CA THR A 207 -8.35 -12.45 -6.19
C THR A 207 -8.26 -11.20 -7.07
N VAL A 208 -9.40 -10.55 -7.38
CA VAL A 208 -9.39 -9.26 -8.09
C VAL A 208 -8.61 -8.20 -7.31
N GLN A 209 -8.84 -8.11 -6.00
CA GLN A 209 -8.15 -7.18 -5.11
C GLN A 209 -6.62 -7.40 -5.13
N SER A 210 -6.16 -8.65 -5.18
CA SER A 210 -4.73 -8.98 -5.20
C SER A 210 -4.01 -8.54 -6.47
N LEU A 211 -4.72 -8.27 -7.56
CA LEU A 211 -4.14 -7.71 -8.80
C LEU A 211 -3.76 -6.24 -8.64
N ALA A 212 -4.40 -5.53 -7.72
CA ALA A 212 -4.10 -4.13 -7.46
C ALA A 212 -2.72 -3.96 -6.77
N PRO A 213 -1.97 -2.90 -7.08
CA PRO A 213 -0.68 -2.64 -6.45
C PRO A 213 -0.79 -2.59 -4.93
N ALA A 214 0.07 -3.36 -4.27
CA ALA A 214 0.13 -3.39 -2.80
C ALA A 214 0.70 -2.08 -2.22
N GLY A 215 0.45 -1.84 -0.93
CA GLY A 215 1.02 -0.69 -0.22
C GLY A 215 0.44 0.66 -0.65
N LEU A 216 -0.82 0.70 -1.05
CA LEU A 216 -1.56 1.91 -1.38
C LEU A 216 -2.80 2.05 -0.49
N ASP A 217 -3.09 3.29 -0.09
CA ASP A 217 -4.39 3.65 0.49
C ASP A 217 -5.36 4.06 -0.63
N TRP A 218 -6.23 3.15 -1.00
CA TRP A 218 -7.20 3.35 -2.08
C TRP A 218 -8.29 4.36 -1.74
N VAL A 219 -8.54 4.62 -0.44
CA VAL A 219 -9.50 5.67 -0.02
C VAL A 219 -8.88 7.05 -0.24
N ALA A 220 -7.60 7.20 0.06
CA ALA A 220 -6.86 8.43 -0.22
C ALA A 220 -6.72 8.68 -1.74
N ILE A 221 -6.53 7.61 -2.55
CA ILE A 221 -6.53 7.72 -4.02
C ILE A 221 -7.90 8.20 -4.52
N ASP A 222 -9.01 7.64 -4.02
CA ASP A 222 -10.37 8.08 -4.37
C ASP A 222 -10.60 9.57 -4.04
N ALA A 223 -10.07 10.03 -2.92
CA ALA A 223 -10.13 11.45 -2.56
C ALA A 223 -9.32 12.34 -3.53
N ALA A 224 -8.14 11.88 -3.94
CA ALA A 224 -7.26 12.60 -4.86
C ALA A 224 -7.80 12.65 -6.31
N THR A 225 -8.73 11.77 -6.69
CA THR A 225 -9.30 11.68 -8.06
C THR A 225 -10.63 12.42 -8.22
N LYS A 226 -11.14 13.02 -7.17
CA LYS A 226 -12.40 13.83 -7.17
C LYS A 226 -12.14 15.25 -7.57
#